data_8bb64761b7ff2aec6998cb7f7ee65674
#
_entry.id   8bb64761b7ff2aec6998cb7f7ee65674
#
_cell.length_a   1.000
_cell.length_b   1.000
_cell.length_c   1.000
_cell.angle_alpha   90.00
_cell.angle_beta   90.00
_cell.angle_gamma   90.00
#
_symmetry.space_group_name_H-M   'P 1'
#
loop_
_entity.id
_entity.type
_entity.pdbx_description
1 polymer ?
#
loop_
_entity_poly.entity_id
_entity_poly.type
_entity_poly.pdbx_seq_one_letter_code
_entity_poly.pdbx_strand_id
1 'polypeptide(L)'
;MARDRQGPVHLHVACAIIENQGLVLAAQRSAAMSLPLKWEFPGGKIKGGESPEACLHRELNEELEIAVSVREALSPATHRYPAFTVTLHPFRCALESGILTLHEHAAVLWVQPEELLSLDWAEADLPVIAAYLARIAQARACPGPCRCATCVP
;
A
#
# COMPACT_ATOMS: atom_id res chain seq x y z
N MET A 1 3.66 -36.91 20.86
CA MET A 1 3.96 -35.49 20.75
C MET A 1 3.36 -34.98 19.42
N ALA A 2 2.25 -34.27 19.52
CA ALA A 2 1.67 -33.62 18.37
C ALA A 2 2.61 -32.48 17.94
N ARG A 3 3.29 -32.64 16.79
CA ARG A 3 3.94 -31.52 16.16
C ARG A 3 2.81 -30.60 15.68
N ASP A 4 2.71 -29.41 16.29
CA ASP A 4 1.88 -28.34 15.77
C ASP A 4 2.27 -28.12 14.30
N ARG A 5 1.46 -28.67 13.42
CA ARG A 5 1.51 -28.32 12.01
C ARG A 5 0.80 -26.96 11.89
N GLN A 6 1.47 -25.92 12.34
CA GLN A 6 1.06 -24.60 11.94
C GLN A 6 1.21 -24.55 10.42
N GLY A 7 0.10 -24.41 9.74
CA GLY A 7 0.07 -24.18 8.30
C GLY A 7 0.90 -22.94 7.93
N PRO A 8 1.17 -22.68 6.63
CA PRO A 8 1.94 -21.52 6.20
C PRO A 8 1.29 -20.24 6.76
N VAL A 9 2.11 -19.36 7.33
CA VAL A 9 1.67 -18.09 7.91
C VAL A 9 1.00 -17.25 6.81
N HIS A 10 -0.22 -16.79 7.10
CA HIS A 10 -0.95 -15.87 6.23
C HIS A 10 -1.05 -14.52 6.93
N LEU A 11 -0.41 -13.51 6.37
CA LEU A 11 -0.39 -12.16 6.90
C LEU A 11 -1.43 -11.30 6.19
N HIS A 12 -2.17 -10.50 6.95
CA HIS A 12 -3.04 -9.45 6.43
C HIS A 12 -2.40 -8.10 6.74
N VAL A 13 -2.18 -7.31 5.71
CA VAL A 13 -1.46 -6.04 5.78
C VAL A 13 -2.31 -4.94 5.15
N ALA A 14 -2.53 -3.85 5.88
CA ALA A 14 -3.10 -2.63 5.31
C ALA A 14 -1.97 -1.79 4.72
N CYS A 15 -2.16 -1.28 3.51
CA CYS A 15 -1.17 -0.42 2.87
C CYS A 15 -1.80 0.80 2.22
N ALA A 16 -1.04 1.89 2.12
CA ALA A 16 -1.51 3.17 1.63
C ALA A 16 -0.81 3.58 0.34
N ILE A 17 -1.60 3.89 -0.67
CA ILE A 17 -1.17 4.62 -1.84
C ILE A 17 -1.41 6.09 -1.56
N ILE A 18 -0.38 6.77 -1.03
CA ILE A 18 -0.50 8.14 -0.56
C ILE A 18 -0.19 9.09 -1.70
N GLU A 19 -1.19 9.89 -2.06
CA GLU A 19 -1.07 10.89 -3.11
C GLU A 19 -0.90 12.28 -2.49
N ASN A 20 0.04 13.05 -3.04
CA ASN A 20 0.25 14.43 -2.69
C ASN A 20 0.82 15.19 -3.89
N GLN A 21 0.14 16.23 -4.35
CA GLN A 21 0.56 17.06 -5.48
C GLN A 21 0.86 16.25 -6.76
N GLY A 22 0.05 15.23 -7.03
CA GLY A 22 0.21 14.36 -8.19
C GLY A 22 1.29 13.29 -8.07
N LEU A 23 1.98 13.21 -6.92
CA LEU A 23 3.00 12.24 -6.64
C LEU A 23 2.49 11.15 -5.70
N VAL A 24 3.12 9.98 -5.74
CA VAL A 24 2.82 8.81 -4.90
C VAL A 24 4.02 8.48 -4.04
N LEU A 25 3.78 8.19 -2.77
CA LEU A 25 4.84 7.83 -1.82
C LEU A 25 5.19 6.35 -1.93
N ALA A 26 6.46 6.07 -2.21
CA ALA A 26 7.05 4.74 -2.13
C ALA A 26 8.01 4.67 -0.95
N ALA A 27 8.01 3.56 -0.21
CA ALA A 27 8.88 3.34 0.94
C ALA A 27 9.80 2.15 0.69
N GLN A 28 11.07 2.29 1.02
CA GLN A 28 12.07 1.23 0.87
C GLN A 28 12.27 0.49 2.18
N ARG A 29 12.12 -0.82 2.15
CA ARG A 29 12.37 -1.70 3.28
C ARG A 29 13.84 -1.64 3.69
N SER A 30 14.11 -1.68 4.99
CA SER A 30 15.49 -1.67 5.47
C SER A 30 16.22 -2.99 5.14
N ALA A 31 17.54 -2.95 5.20
CA ALA A 31 18.37 -4.14 4.99
C ALA A 31 18.17 -5.23 6.07
N ALA A 32 17.62 -4.85 7.24
CA ALA A 32 17.37 -5.78 8.34
C ALA A 32 15.98 -6.46 8.26
N MET A 33 15.10 -5.98 7.40
CA MET A 33 13.75 -6.54 7.21
C MET A 33 13.76 -7.72 6.24
N SER A 34 12.69 -8.55 6.26
CA SER A 34 12.45 -9.49 5.17
C SER A 34 12.27 -8.73 3.85
N LEU A 35 12.57 -9.35 2.72
CA LEU A 35 12.59 -8.68 1.42
C LEU A 35 13.43 -7.38 1.47
N PRO A 36 14.71 -7.46 1.86
CA PRO A 36 15.51 -6.28 2.14
C PRO A 36 15.66 -5.37 0.92
N LEU A 37 15.59 -4.07 1.17
CA LEU A 37 15.74 -2.99 0.18
C LEU A 37 14.72 -2.98 -0.97
N LYS A 38 13.69 -3.82 -0.92
CA LYS A 38 12.55 -3.74 -1.83
C LYS A 38 11.70 -2.53 -1.51
N TRP A 39 11.08 -1.96 -2.52
CA TRP A 39 10.10 -0.89 -2.36
C TRP A 39 8.73 -1.47 -2.06
N GLU A 40 7.94 -0.75 -1.28
CA GLU A 40 6.58 -1.13 -0.89
C GLU A 40 5.73 0.12 -0.66
N PHE A 41 4.41 -0.06 -0.65
CA PHE A 41 3.53 0.97 -0.11
C PHE A 41 3.57 0.89 1.42
N PRO A 42 3.65 2.04 2.12
CA PRO A 42 3.71 2.04 3.57
C PRO A 42 2.44 1.49 4.19
N GLY A 43 2.58 0.85 5.33
CA GLY A 43 1.50 0.23 6.08
C GLY A 43 2.02 -0.81 7.05
N GLY A 44 1.19 -1.72 7.48
CA GLY A 44 1.60 -2.76 8.41
C GLY A 44 0.55 -3.81 8.67
N LYS A 45 0.89 -4.76 9.54
CA LYS A 45 0.05 -5.91 9.87
C LYS A 45 -1.20 -5.50 10.63
N ILE A 46 -2.34 -6.00 10.18
CA ILE A 46 -3.63 -5.81 10.84
C ILE A 46 -3.65 -6.65 12.11
N LYS A 47 -3.84 -6.01 13.26
CA LYS A 47 -3.94 -6.68 14.56
C LYS A 47 -5.38 -7.16 14.80
N GLY A 48 -5.53 -8.16 15.66
CA GLY A 48 -6.85 -8.70 16.02
C GLY A 48 -7.79 -7.61 16.55
N GLY A 49 -9.03 -7.58 16.05
CA GLY A 49 -10.04 -6.60 16.44
C GLY A 49 -9.92 -5.23 15.76
N GLU A 50 -8.90 -5.02 14.96
CA GLU A 50 -8.62 -3.77 14.26
C GLU A 50 -9.17 -3.86 12.82
N SER A 51 -9.83 -2.79 12.35
CA SER A 51 -10.17 -2.70 10.92
C SER A 51 -8.91 -2.42 10.08
N PRO A 52 -8.91 -2.79 8.79
CA PRO A 52 -7.79 -2.44 7.91
C PRO A 52 -7.49 -0.94 7.89
N GLU A 53 -8.52 -0.10 7.86
CA GLU A 53 -8.37 1.34 7.86
C GLU A 53 -7.78 1.88 9.17
N ALA A 54 -8.25 1.38 10.32
CA ALA A 54 -7.70 1.75 11.62
C ALA A 54 -6.22 1.33 11.74
N CYS A 55 -5.89 0.13 11.26
CA CYS A 55 -4.52 -0.34 11.15
C CYS A 55 -3.65 0.62 10.33
N LEU A 56 -4.16 1.05 9.18
CA LEU A 56 -3.43 1.96 8.30
C LEU A 56 -3.07 3.27 9.01
N HIS A 57 -4.05 3.91 9.65
CA HIS A 57 -3.80 5.17 10.39
C HIS A 57 -2.77 4.97 11.49
N ARG A 58 -2.88 3.88 12.25
CA ARG A 58 -1.94 3.57 13.34
C ARG A 58 -0.53 3.36 12.80
N GLU A 59 -0.36 2.53 11.78
CA GLU A 59 0.95 2.21 11.20
C GLU A 59 1.62 3.44 10.58
N LEU A 60 0.87 4.27 9.86
CA LEU A 60 1.42 5.49 9.26
C LEU A 60 1.88 6.49 10.33
N ASN A 61 1.15 6.58 11.44
CA ASN A 61 1.58 7.41 12.56
C ASN A 61 2.83 6.86 13.24
N GLU A 62 2.88 5.55 13.50
CA GLU A 62 4.02 4.90 14.16
C GLU A 62 5.29 4.93 13.30
N GLU A 63 5.18 4.63 12.02
CA GLU A 63 6.34 4.44 11.14
C GLU A 63 6.82 5.71 10.44
N LEU A 64 5.92 6.62 10.11
CA LEU A 64 6.21 7.80 9.29
C LEU A 64 5.80 9.13 9.92
N GLU A 65 5.08 9.12 11.04
CA GLU A 65 4.56 10.30 11.74
C GLU A 65 3.67 11.20 10.84
N ILE A 66 2.89 10.57 9.97
CA ILE A 66 1.95 11.27 9.08
C ILE A 66 0.51 10.83 9.31
N ALA A 67 -0.41 11.70 8.95
CA ALA A 67 -1.83 11.43 8.89
C ALA A 67 -2.33 11.57 7.46
N VAL A 68 -3.26 10.70 7.09
CA VAL A 68 -3.86 10.66 5.76
C VAL A 68 -5.38 10.68 5.86
N SER A 69 -6.04 11.10 4.78
CA SER A 69 -7.46 10.83 4.58
C SER A 69 -7.62 9.71 3.56
N VAL A 70 -8.39 8.70 3.91
CA VAL A 70 -8.70 7.59 3.00
C VAL A 70 -9.75 8.04 1.99
N ARG A 71 -9.44 7.87 0.70
CA ARG A 71 -10.34 8.24 -0.40
C ARG A 71 -11.12 7.06 -0.92
N GLU A 72 -10.46 5.92 -1.12
CA GLU A 72 -11.12 4.70 -1.55
C GLU A 72 -10.29 3.47 -1.18
N ALA A 73 -10.98 2.35 -0.96
CA ALA A 73 -10.36 1.05 -0.83
C ALA A 73 -10.23 0.41 -2.22
N LEU A 74 -9.06 -0.15 -2.53
CA LEU A 74 -8.86 -0.97 -3.71
C LEU A 74 -9.05 -2.45 -3.36
N SER A 75 -9.18 -3.30 -4.39
CA SER A 75 -9.34 -4.74 -4.18
C SER A 75 -8.13 -5.34 -3.49
N PRO A 76 -8.32 -6.19 -2.46
CA PRO A 76 -7.22 -6.92 -1.84
C PRO A 76 -6.45 -7.77 -2.85
N ALA A 77 -5.16 -7.90 -2.65
CA ALA A 77 -4.28 -8.71 -3.47
C ALA A 77 -3.50 -9.69 -2.59
N THR A 78 -3.53 -10.98 -2.96
CA THR A 78 -2.84 -12.03 -2.22
C THR A 78 -1.64 -12.53 -3.01
N HIS A 79 -0.49 -12.61 -2.34
CA HIS A 79 0.73 -13.13 -2.92
C HIS A 79 1.34 -14.19 -2.00
N ARG A 80 1.80 -15.30 -2.59
CA ARG A 80 2.46 -16.38 -1.88
C ARG A 80 3.98 -16.28 -2.05
N TYR A 81 4.67 -16.00 -0.94
CA TYR A 81 6.11 -16.16 -0.85
C TYR A 81 6.46 -17.56 -0.32
N PRO A 82 7.70 -18.06 -0.50
CA PRO A 82 8.08 -19.38 0.01
C PRO A 82 7.84 -19.56 1.50
N ALA A 83 8.08 -18.54 2.31
CA ALA A 83 7.98 -18.60 3.77
C ALA A 83 6.61 -18.20 4.33
N PHE A 84 5.82 -17.43 3.58
CA PHE A 84 4.52 -16.90 4.01
C PHE A 84 3.66 -16.45 2.85
N THR A 85 2.36 -16.31 3.11
CA THR A 85 1.41 -15.68 2.20
C THR A 85 1.01 -14.31 2.78
N VAL A 86 0.87 -13.31 1.95
CA VAL A 86 0.40 -11.99 2.35
C VAL A 86 -0.81 -11.56 1.52
N THR A 87 -1.82 -11.02 2.20
CA THR A 87 -2.92 -10.30 1.55
C THR A 87 -2.78 -8.84 1.87
N LEU A 88 -2.59 -8.02 0.84
CA LEU A 88 -2.57 -6.58 0.97
C LEU A 88 -3.97 -6.02 0.85
N HIS A 89 -4.34 -5.14 1.78
CA HIS A 89 -5.58 -4.37 1.77
C HIS A 89 -5.22 -2.91 1.45
N PRO A 90 -5.23 -2.53 0.15
CA PRO A 90 -4.75 -1.22 -0.26
C PRO A 90 -5.82 -0.15 -0.17
N PHE A 91 -5.40 1.04 0.25
CA PHE A 91 -6.25 2.23 0.31
C PHE A 91 -5.57 3.37 -0.44
N ARG A 92 -6.32 4.02 -1.30
CA ARG A 92 -5.90 5.26 -1.92
C ARG A 92 -6.16 6.39 -0.95
N CYS A 93 -5.12 7.17 -0.64
CA CYS A 93 -5.15 8.19 0.41
C CYS A 93 -4.61 9.52 -0.09
N ALA A 94 -5.02 10.59 0.57
CA ALA A 94 -4.38 11.90 0.45
C ALA A 94 -3.58 12.19 1.72
N LEU A 95 -2.38 12.76 1.58
CA LEU A 95 -1.62 13.26 2.71
C LEU A 95 -2.36 14.44 3.32
N GLU A 96 -2.61 14.39 4.63
CA GLU A 96 -3.27 15.48 5.35
C GLU A 96 -2.29 16.32 6.17
N SER A 97 -1.43 15.67 6.95
CA SER A 97 -0.53 16.37 7.85
C SER A 97 0.66 15.51 8.24
N GLY A 98 1.64 16.13 8.83
CA GLY A 98 2.83 15.53 9.37
C GLY A 98 4.06 15.77 8.49
N ILE A 99 5.21 15.62 9.14
CA ILE A 99 6.52 15.68 8.49
C ILE A 99 7.04 14.25 8.44
N LEU A 100 7.30 13.74 7.22
CA LEU A 100 7.82 12.38 7.02
C LEU A 100 9.07 12.13 7.86
N THR A 101 8.95 11.21 8.81
CA THR A 101 10.03 10.81 9.71
C THR A 101 10.20 9.30 9.58
N LEU A 102 11.39 8.83 9.24
CA LEU A 102 11.65 7.41 9.03
C LEU A 102 12.06 6.75 10.35
N HIS A 103 11.27 5.78 10.82
CA HIS A 103 11.59 4.96 11.99
C HIS A 103 12.13 3.58 11.61
N GLU A 104 11.61 2.98 10.55
CA GLU A 104 11.97 1.63 10.13
C GLU A 104 12.47 1.54 8.69
N HIS A 105 11.92 2.34 7.77
CA HIS A 105 12.29 2.31 6.37
C HIS A 105 13.68 2.90 6.10
N ALA A 106 14.36 2.38 5.09
CA ALA A 106 15.66 2.90 4.66
C ALA A 106 15.53 4.24 3.94
N ALA A 107 14.46 4.41 3.16
CA ALA A 107 14.21 5.61 2.37
C ALA A 107 12.73 5.73 2.00
N VAL A 108 12.31 6.92 1.61
CA VAL A 108 11.04 7.17 0.93
C VAL A 108 11.29 8.02 -0.31
N LEU A 109 10.46 7.85 -1.32
CA LEU A 109 10.47 8.65 -2.54
C LEU A 109 9.04 9.06 -2.90
N TRP A 110 8.88 10.31 -3.31
CA TRP A 110 7.71 10.77 -4.03
C TRP A 110 7.96 10.58 -5.51
N VAL A 111 7.16 9.75 -6.17
CA VAL A 111 7.34 9.41 -7.58
C VAL A 111 6.06 9.70 -8.37
N GLN A 112 6.22 10.02 -9.63
CA GLN A 112 5.07 10.12 -10.52
C GLN A 112 4.47 8.74 -10.75
N PRO A 113 3.13 8.63 -10.90
CA PRO A 113 2.50 7.33 -11.14
C PRO A 113 3.12 6.55 -12.31
N GLU A 114 3.51 7.24 -13.37
CA GLU A 114 4.13 6.65 -14.56
C GLU A 114 5.51 6.05 -14.29
N GLU A 115 6.16 6.46 -13.21
CA GLU A 115 7.51 6.01 -12.81
C GLU A 115 7.51 4.93 -11.72
N LEU A 116 6.34 4.56 -11.22
CA LEU A 116 6.23 3.54 -10.14
C LEU A 116 6.95 2.25 -10.53
N LEU A 117 6.72 1.73 -11.72
CA LEU A 117 7.31 0.47 -12.17
C LEU A 117 8.82 0.52 -12.42
N SER A 118 9.46 1.68 -12.32
CA SER A 118 10.93 1.80 -12.40
C SER A 118 11.63 1.38 -11.11
N LEU A 119 10.91 1.26 -10.00
CA LEU A 119 11.45 0.84 -8.70
C LEU A 119 11.42 -0.68 -8.57
N ASP A 120 12.30 -1.21 -7.72
CA ASP A 120 12.37 -2.65 -7.41
C ASP A 120 11.39 -3.01 -6.28
N TRP A 121 10.14 -3.22 -6.65
CA TRP A 121 9.03 -3.50 -5.71
C TRP A 121 9.09 -4.92 -5.15
N ALA A 122 8.64 -5.07 -3.90
CA ALA A 122 8.21 -6.36 -3.39
C ALA A 122 7.10 -6.91 -4.29
N GLU A 123 7.17 -8.20 -4.62
CA GLU A 123 6.26 -8.80 -5.61
C GLU A 123 4.78 -8.66 -5.26
N ALA A 124 4.45 -8.71 -3.96
CA ALA A 124 3.07 -8.55 -3.49
C ALA A 124 2.46 -7.19 -3.85
N ASP A 125 3.27 -6.15 -4.00
CA ASP A 125 2.82 -4.80 -4.33
C ASP A 125 2.53 -4.60 -5.83
N LEU A 126 3.08 -5.43 -6.70
CA LEU A 126 2.91 -5.29 -8.15
C LEU A 126 1.45 -5.31 -8.61
N PRO A 127 0.59 -6.25 -8.15
CA PRO A 127 -0.83 -6.21 -8.51
C PRO A 127 -1.54 -4.97 -8.00
N VAL A 128 -1.13 -4.44 -6.84
CA VAL A 128 -1.68 -3.20 -6.27
C VAL A 128 -1.34 -2.01 -7.16
N ILE A 129 -0.10 -1.93 -7.63
CA ILE A 129 0.32 -0.88 -8.58
C ILE A 129 -0.50 -0.96 -9.86
N ALA A 130 -0.67 -2.16 -10.42
CA ALA A 130 -1.46 -2.35 -11.64
C ALA A 130 -2.91 -1.89 -11.47
N ALA A 131 -3.55 -2.24 -10.35
CA ALA A 131 -4.91 -1.82 -10.03
C ALA A 131 -5.00 -0.29 -9.85
N TYR A 132 -4.04 0.31 -9.18
CA TYR A 132 -3.96 1.75 -8.99
C TYR A 132 -3.81 2.49 -10.33
N LEU A 133 -2.87 2.06 -11.17
CA LEU A 133 -2.65 2.70 -12.48
C LEU A 133 -3.89 2.58 -13.37
N ALA A 134 -4.58 1.45 -13.37
CA ALA A 134 -5.83 1.28 -14.09
C ALA A 134 -6.90 2.24 -13.57
N ARG A 135 -6.99 2.41 -12.25
CA ARG A 135 -7.97 3.29 -11.61
C ARG A 135 -7.77 4.76 -11.97
N ILE A 136 -6.54 5.26 -11.92
CA ILE A 136 -6.26 6.65 -12.30
C ILE A 136 -6.40 6.90 -13.80
N ALA A 137 -6.12 5.91 -14.64
CA ALA A 137 -6.35 6.00 -16.08
C ALA A 137 -7.84 6.18 -16.41
N GLN A 138 -8.73 5.46 -15.71
CA GLN A 138 -10.18 5.64 -15.83
C GLN A 138 -10.63 7.04 -15.43
N ALA A 139 -10.09 7.57 -14.33
CA ALA A 139 -10.42 8.92 -13.88
C ALA A 139 -9.95 10.00 -14.87
N ARG A 140 -8.83 9.80 -15.53
CA ARG A 140 -8.29 10.71 -16.57
C ARG A 140 -9.06 10.62 -17.87
N ALA A 141 -9.61 9.46 -18.21
CA ALA A 141 -10.40 9.24 -19.44
C ALA A 141 -11.77 9.91 -19.38
N CYS A 142 -12.27 10.24 -18.17
CA CYS A 142 -13.56 10.90 -17.95
C CYS A 142 -13.38 12.20 -17.15
N PRO A 143 -12.83 13.26 -17.74
CA PRO A 143 -12.72 14.55 -17.07
C PRO A 143 -14.10 15.22 -17.01
N GLY A 144 -14.66 15.36 -15.80
CA GLY A 144 -15.93 16.07 -15.56
C GLY A 144 -17.12 15.17 -15.25
N PRO A 145 -18.33 15.73 -15.07
CA PRO A 145 -19.52 14.94 -14.81
C PRO A 145 -19.80 14.03 -16.00
N CYS A 146 -19.42 12.78 -15.85
CA CYS A 146 -19.47 11.82 -16.94
C CYS A 146 -20.93 11.42 -17.22
N ARG A 147 -21.39 11.64 -18.45
CA ARG A 147 -22.67 11.12 -18.95
C ARG A 147 -22.48 9.84 -19.78
N CYS A 148 -21.30 9.24 -19.80
CA CYS A 148 -21.08 8.02 -20.55
C CYS A 148 -21.43 6.77 -19.71
N ALA A 149 -21.96 5.74 -20.37
CA ALA A 149 -22.41 4.50 -19.74
C ALA A 149 -21.27 3.68 -19.08
N THR A 150 -20.02 4.08 -19.29
CA THR A 150 -18.84 3.41 -18.75
C THR A 150 -18.29 4.06 -17.48
N CYS A 151 -18.81 5.24 -17.10
CA CYS A 151 -18.46 5.91 -15.85
C CYS A 151 -19.59 5.72 -14.86
N VAL A 152 -19.56 4.65 -14.12
CA VAL A 152 -20.46 4.45 -12.97
C VAL A 152 -19.81 5.17 -11.78
N PRO A 153 -20.54 6.06 -11.05
CA PRO A 153 -20.04 6.71 -9.85
C PRO A 153 -19.76 5.72 -8.72
#